data_8a41f16e1261b198c84dc449629281bd
#
_entry.id   8a41f16e1261b198c84dc449629281bd
#
_cell.length_a   1.000
_cell.length_b   1.000
_cell.length_c   1.000
_cell.angle_alpha   90.00
_cell.angle_beta   90.00
_cell.angle_gamma   90.00
#
_symmetry.space_group_name_H-M   'P 1'
#
loop_
_entity.id
_entity.type
_entity.pdbx_description
1 polymer ?
#
loop_
_entity_poly.entity_id
_entity_poly.type
_entity_poly.pdbx_seq_one_letter_code
_entity_poly.pdbx_strand_id
1 'polypeptide(L)'
;SAMLNNVGYAKAVEDILGVSIPDRAIFMRVILGELARIIDHEVCLGAMFVDMGALTNYWYLYNPREKIYNFLSRLTGARFTNSFARIGGMAHDFYDGWQSELLGYLKEVEKGIDDTLTLVEKNRIFLDRVQNICKISAEDALSYGFTGPNLRASGVDYDLRKDKPYYYYDSFDFNIPVGSCGDIHDRMFVRFYEMKES
;
A
#
# COMPACT_ATOMS: atom_id res chain seq x y z
N SER A 1 -4.72 -7.82 1.71
CA SER A 1 -5.44 -6.73 1.04
C SER A 1 -6.74 -7.21 0.40
N ALA A 2 -7.87 -7.01 1.08
CA ALA A 2 -9.17 -7.49 0.59
C ALA A 2 -9.55 -6.81 -0.74
N MET A 3 -9.46 -5.48 -0.79
CA MET A 3 -9.84 -4.70 -1.98
C MET A 3 -8.94 -5.01 -3.19
N LEU A 4 -7.62 -5.04 -3.02
CA LEU A 4 -6.71 -5.35 -4.14
C LEU A 4 -6.93 -6.75 -4.70
N ASN A 5 -7.18 -7.74 -3.83
CA ASN A 5 -7.51 -9.10 -4.29
C ASN A 5 -8.85 -9.15 -5.02
N ASN A 6 -9.85 -8.40 -4.54
CA ASN A 6 -11.15 -8.29 -5.21
C ASN A 6 -11.02 -7.63 -6.60
N VAL A 7 -10.25 -6.54 -6.70
CA VAL A 7 -9.98 -5.87 -7.98
C VAL A 7 -9.19 -6.78 -8.93
N GLY A 8 -8.16 -7.47 -8.42
CA GLY A 8 -7.35 -8.40 -9.20
C GLY A 8 -8.18 -9.56 -9.78
N TYR A 9 -9.08 -10.14 -8.97
CA TYR A 9 -9.99 -11.17 -9.43
C TYR A 9 -10.94 -10.66 -10.53
N ALA A 10 -11.59 -9.50 -10.30
CA ALA A 10 -12.49 -8.91 -11.26
C ALA A 10 -11.78 -8.63 -12.58
N LYS A 11 -10.58 -8.04 -12.54
CA LYS A 11 -9.76 -7.79 -13.73
C LYS A 11 -9.40 -9.07 -14.47
N ALA A 12 -8.96 -10.11 -13.79
CA ALA A 12 -8.59 -11.38 -14.42
C ALA A 12 -9.79 -12.00 -15.19
N VAL A 13 -10.98 -11.94 -14.61
CA VAL A 13 -12.20 -12.44 -15.28
C VAL A 13 -12.59 -11.55 -16.47
N GLU A 14 -12.49 -10.23 -16.34
CA GLU A 14 -12.75 -9.27 -17.40
C GLU A 14 -11.80 -9.46 -18.59
N ASP A 15 -10.51 -9.67 -18.33
CA ASP A 15 -9.52 -9.96 -19.36
C ASP A 15 -9.85 -11.27 -20.13
N ILE A 16 -10.28 -12.32 -19.42
CA ILE A 16 -10.68 -13.59 -20.05
C ILE A 16 -11.94 -13.44 -20.91
N LEU A 17 -12.91 -12.65 -20.42
CA LEU A 17 -14.20 -12.45 -21.11
C LEU A 17 -14.15 -11.34 -22.17
N GLY A 18 -13.07 -10.56 -22.24
CA GLY A 18 -12.97 -9.40 -23.12
C GLY A 18 -13.94 -8.27 -22.77
N VAL A 19 -14.30 -8.13 -21.48
CA VAL A 19 -15.24 -7.11 -21.01
C VAL A 19 -14.50 -5.81 -20.74
N SER A 20 -14.94 -4.71 -21.36
CA SER A 20 -14.49 -3.36 -21.02
C SER A 20 -15.30 -2.78 -19.86
N ILE A 21 -14.65 -1.98 -19.04
CA ILE A 21 -15.27 -1.31 -17.89
C ILE A 21 -15.24 0.22 -18.09
N PRO A 22 -16.23 0.97 -17.56
CA PRO A 22 -16.26 2.43 -17.68
C PRO A 22 -15.05 3.08 -16.97
N ASP A 23 -14.54 4.19 -17.52
CA ASP A 23 -13.41 4.94 -16.97
C ASP A 23 -13.60 5.32 -15.50
N ARG A 24 -14.82 5.75 -15.13
CA ARG A 24 -15.15 6.06 -13.75
C ARG A 24 -14.90 4.88 -12.81
N ALA A 25 -15.27 3.67 -13.21
CA ALA A 25 -15.02 2.46 -12.41
C ALA A 25 -13.53 2.14 -12.34
N ILE A 26 -12.76 2.42 -13.41
CA ILE A 26 -11.30 2.29 -13.40
C ILE A 26 -10.68 3.22 -12.35
N PHE A 27 -11.02 4.52 -12.35
CA PHE A 27 -10.50 5.46 -11.37
C PHE A 27 -10.92 5.10 -9.93
N MET A 28 -12.14 4.63 -9.73
CA MET A 28 -12.59 4.13 -8.42
C MET A 28 -11.74 2.96 -7.95
N ARG A 29 -11.41 2.02 -8.83
CA ARG A 29 -10.55 0.86 -8.51
C ARG A 29 -9.13 1.29 -8.17
N VAL A 30 -8.58 2.28 -8.87
CA VAL A 30 -7.25 2.84 -8.57
C VAL A 30 -7.25 3.46 -7.16
N ILE A 31 -8.18 4.37 -6.88
CA ILE A 31 -8.30 5.02 -5.56
C ILE A 31 -8.40 3.97 -4.45
N LEU A 32 -9.31 3.03 -4.58
CA LEU A 32 -9.54 2.00 -3.55
C LEU A 32 -8.36 1.02 -3.44
N GLY A 33 -7.68 0.75 -4.55
CA GLY A 33 -6.48 -0.08 -4.60
C GLY A 33 -5.31 0.57 -3.85
N GLU A 34 -5.08 1.87 -4.08
CA GLU A 34 -4.00 2.58 -3.38
C GLU A 34 -4.33 2.80 -1.89
N LEU A 35 -5.59 3.07 -1.53
CA LEU A 35 -6.01 3.07 -0.13
C LEU A 35 -5.76 1.71 0.55
N ALA A 36 -6.03 0.62 -0.13
CA ALA A 36 -5.75 -0.72 0.39
C ALA A 36 -4.24 -0.96 0.56
N ARG A 37 -3.40 -0.43 -0.34
CA ARG A 37 -1.94 -0.47 -0.22
C ARG A 37 -1.46 0.28 1.01
N ILE A 38 -1.95 1.50 1.23
CA ILE A 38 -1.64 2.30 2.43
C ILE A 38 -1.99 1.51 3.69
N ILE A 39 -3.22 1.01 3.79
CA ILE A 39 -3.68 0.21 4.94
C ILE A 39 -2.78 -1.00 5.20
N ASP A 40 -2.40 -1.72 4.15
CA ASP A 40 -1.58 -2.92 4.28
C ASP A 40 -0.15 -2.58 4.73
N HIS A 41 0.41 -1.49 4.26
CA HIS A 41 1.73 -1.03 4.71
C HIS A 41 1.70 -0.53 6.16
N GLU A 42 0.63 0.18 6.57
CA GLU A 42 0.43 0.59 7.98
C GLU A 42 0.37 -0.64 8.90
N VAL A 43 -0.36 -1.68 8.50
CA VAL A 43 -0.44 -2.94 9.27
C VAL A 43 0.92 -3.62 9.35
N CYS A 44 1.59 -3.78 8.22
CA CYS A 44 2.88 -4.45 8.15
C CYS A 44 3.92 -3.74 9.01
N LEU A 45 4.06 -2.43 8.83
CA LEU A 45 5.03 -1.63 9.59
C LEU A 45 4.67 -1.57 11.07
N GLY A 46 3.39 -1.39 11.40
CA GLY A 46 2.92 -1.38 12.78
C GLY A 46 3.27 -2.68 13.50
N ALA A 47 3.00 -3.85 12.90
CA ALA A 47 3.34 -5.15 13.46
C ALA A 47 4.87 -5.31 13.62
N MET A 48 5.66 -4.95 12.61
CA MET A 48 7.13 -5.00 12.68
C MET A 48 7.68 -4.14 13.84
N PHE A 49 7.10 -2.96 14.08
CA PHE A 49 7.50 -2.13 15.22
C PHE A 49 7.19 -2.78 16.58
N VAL A 50 6.04 -3.45 16.70
CA VAL A 50 5.69 -4.20 17.92
C VAL A 50 6.69 -5.32 18.17
N ASP A 51 7.04 -6.10 17.14
CA ASP A 51 8.04 -7.18 17.24
C ASP A 51 9.42 -6.66 17.67
N MET A 52 9.74 -5.43 17.28
CA MET A 52 10.98 -4.75 17.71
C MET A 52 10.86 -4.02 19.05
N GLY A 53 9.72 -4.10 19.75
CA GLY A 53 9.49 -3.47 21.04
C GLY A 53 9.12 -1.99 20.98
N ALA A 54 8.76 -1.46 19.82
CA ALA A 54 8.40 -0.05 19.61
C ALA A 54 6.88 0.15 19.49
N LEU A 55 6.12 -0.19 20.55
CA LEU A 55 4.65 -0.17 20.55
C LEU A 55 4.05 1.20 20.22
N THR A 56 4.70 2.31 20.56
CA THR A 56 4.20 3.66 20.28
C THR A 56 4.03 3.88 18.78
N ASN A 57 4.97 3.42 17.97
CA ASN A 57 4.93 3.55 16.50
C ASN A 57 3.74 2.80 15.88
N TYR A 58 3.34 1.68 16.49
CA TYR A 58 2.13 0.97 16.11
C TYR A 58 0.90 1.88 16.16
N TRP A 59 0.72 2.64 17.26
CA TRP A 59 -0.45 3.51 17.42
C TRP A 59 -0.47 4.69 16.44
N TYR A 60 0.69 5.26 16.10
CA TYR A 60 0.78 6.33 15.11
C TYR A 60 0.33 5.89 13.71
N LEU A 61 0.57 4.63 13.35
CA LEU A 61 0.12 4.06 12.06
C LEU A 61 -1.33 3.54 12.12
N TYR A 62 -1.73 2.92 13.23
CA TYR A 62 -3.06 2.31 13.32
C TYR A 62 -4.19 3.32 13.55
N ASN A 63 -3.91 4.46 14.15
CA ASN A 63 -4.94 5.48 14.37
C ASN A 63 -5.45 6.12 13.07
N PRO A 64 -4.60 6.61 12.15
CA PRO A 64 -5.07 7.10 10.85
C PRO A 64 -5.67 6.00 9.97
N ARG A 65 -5.14 4.77 10.01
CA ARG A 65 -5.72 3.59 9.34
C ARG A 65 -7.20 3.39 9.71
N GLU A 66 -7.57 3.63 10.97
CA GLU A 66 -8.96 3.54 11.43
C GLU A 66 -9.88 4.51 10.70
N LYS A 67 -9.39 5.69 10.33
CA LYS A 67 -10.14 6.67 9.54
C LYS A 67 -10.43 6.16 8.14
N ILE A 68 -9.44 5.55 7.49
CA ILE A 68 -9.64 4.93 6.16
C ILE A 68 -10.66 3.79 6.26
N TYR A 69 -10.65 2.98 7.31
CA TYR A 69 -11.66 1.94 7.51
C TYR A 69 -13.07 2.50 7.70
N ASN A 70 -13.23 3.63 8.38
CA ASN A 70 -14.52 4.29 8.51
C ASN A 70 -15.03 4.77 7.14
N PHE A 71 -14.14 5.35 6.32
CA PHE A 71 -14.45 5.70 4.93
C PHE A 71 -14.88 4.46 4.11
N LEU A 72 -14.11 3.39 4.16
CA LEU A 72 -14.42 2.14 3.44
C LEU A 72 -15.73 1.51 3.92
N SER A 73 -15.98 1.51 5.23
CA SER A 73 -17.22 0.99 5.81
C SER A 73 -18.45 1.78 5.34
N ARG A 74 -18.32 3.10 5.28
CA ARG A 74 -19.39 3.97 4.78
C ARG A 74 -19.62 3.77 3.28
N LEU A 75 -18.56 3.59 2.50
CA LEU A 75 -18.64 3.39 1.06
C LEU A 75 -19.14 1.99 0.70
N THR A 76 -18.61 0.95 1.32
CA THR A 76 -18.82 -0.43 0.86
C THR A 76 -19.81 -1.22 1.72
N GLY A 77 -20.20 -0.68 2.86
CA GLY A 77 -21.00 -1.39 3.88
C GLY A 77 -20.21 -2.42 4.69
N ALA A 78 -18.91 -2.59 4.41
CA ALA A 78 -18.06 -3.53 5.12
C ALA A 78 -16.74 -2.86 5.53
N ARG A 79 -16.36 -3.07 6.78
CA ARG A 79 -15.17 -2.46 7.35
C ARG A 79 -13.86 -3.03 6.79
N PHE A 80 -13.78 -4.34 6.60
CA PHE A 80 -12.55 -5.03 6.25
C PHE A 80 -12.67 -5.91 5.01
N THR A 81 -13.45 -6.96 5.07
CA THR A 81 -13.63 -7.93 3.97
C THR A 81 -14.70 -7.45 3.01
N ASN A 82 -14.40 -6.42 2.23
CA ASN A 82 -15.33 -5.89 1.26
C ASN A 82 -15.24 -6.63 -0.09
N SER A 83 -16.37 -6.68 -0.79
CA SER A 83 -16.49 -7.17 -2.15
C SER A 83 -17.19 -6.09 -2.97
N PHE A 84 -16.45 -5.07 -3.35
CA PHE A 84 -16.99 -3.84 -3.94
C PHE A 84 -16.73 -3.73 -5.45
N ALA A 85 -15.57 -4.19 -5.94
CA ALA A 85 -15.34 -4.35 -7.35
C ALA A 85 -16.18 -5.53 -7.88
N ARG A 86 -16.90 -5.30 -8.98
CA ARG A 86 -17.72 -6.28 -9.68
C ARG A 86 -17.20 -6.47 -11.09
N ILE A 87 -17.38 -7.66 -11.67
CA ILE A 87 -17.08 -7.88 -13.07
C ILE A 87 -17.91 -6.89 -13.91
N GLY A 88 -17.24 -6.09 -14.73
CA GLY A 88 -17.86 -5.02 -15.53
C GLY A 88 -17.95 -3.65 -14.84
N GLY A 89 -17.51 -3.50 -13.57
CA GLY A 89 -17.56 -2.20 -12.90
C GLY A 89 -17.38 -2.25 -11.38
N MET A 90 -18.23 -1.48 -10.68
CA MET A 90 -18.26 -1.36 -9.21
C MET A 90 -19.69 -1.63 -8.73
N ALA A 91 -19.85 -1.95 -7.43
CA ALA A 91 -21.16 -2.23 -6.85
C ALA A 91 -22.09 -0.99 -6.88
N HIS A 92 -21.54 0.17 -6.59
CA HIS A 92 -22.21 1.49 -6.71
C HIS A 92 -21.14 2.59 -6.75
N ASP A 93 -21.56 3.84 -6.91
CA ASP A 93 -20.67 5.00 -6.97
C ASP A 93 -20.29 5.51 -5.58
N PHE A 94 -19.35 6.46 -5.52
CA PHE A 94 -19.03 7.20 -4.31
C PHE A 94 -20.23 8.06 -3.85
N TYR A 95 -20.33 8.26 -2.54
CA TYR A 95 -21.33 9.15 -1.94
C TYR A 95 -20.92 10.62 -2.03
N ASP A 96 -21.88 11.54 -1.90
CA ASP A 96 -21.60 12.98 -1.98
C ASP A 96 -20.66 13.43 -0.86
N GLY A 97 -19.66 14.24 -1.21
CA GLY A 97 -18.68 14.78 -0.27
C GLY A 97 -17.52 13.85 0.09
N TRP A 98 -17.43 12.66 -0.50
CA TRP A 98 -16.38 11.68 -0.23
C TRP A 98 -14.95 12.24 -0.42
N GLN A 99 -14.74 13.13 -1.40
CA GLN A 99 -13.41 13.68 -1.70
C GLN A 99 -12.85 14.50 -0.54
N SER A 100 -13.66 15.42 0.01
CA SER A 100 -13.23 16.24 1.13
C SER A 100 -12.97 15.44 2.39
N GLU A 101 -13.76 14.40 2.63
CA GLU A 101 -13.60 13.47 3.75
C GLU A 101 -12.30 12.67 3.59
N LEU A 102 -12.09 12.05 2.41
CA LEU A 102 -10.90 11.26 2.13
C LEU A 102 -9.62 12.11 2.21
N LEU A 103 -9.60 13.28 1.60
CA LEU A 103 -8.45 14.20 1.68
C LEU A 103 -8.14 14.63 3.12
N GLY A 104 -9.15 14.76 3.97
CA GLY A 104 -8.96 14.98 5.41
C GLY A 104 -8.24 13.82 6.08
N TYR A 105 -8.67 12.59 5.79
CA TYR A 105 -8.04 11.38 6.35
C TYR A 105 -6.63 11.13 5.84
N LEU A 106 -6.37 11.39 4.56
CA LEU A 106 -5.02 11.25 3.99
C LEU A 106 -4.00 12.18 4.66
N LYS A 107 -4.39 13.40 5.04
CA LYS A 107 -3.52 14.29 5.84
C LYS A 107 -3.19 13.71 7.22
N GLU A 108 -4.13 13.00 7.85
CA GLU A 108 -3.87 12.32 9.12
C GLU A 108 -2.92 11.13 8.93
N VAL A 109 -3.05 10.40 7.82
CA VAL A 109 -2.14 9.31 7.42
C VAL A 109 -0.72 9.84 7.21
N GLU A 110 -0.57 10.89 6.40
CA GLU A 110 0.73 11.53 6.14
C GLU A 110 1.40 11.98 7.44
N LYS A 111 0.64 12.64 8.32
CA LYS A 111 1.12 13.01 9.64
C LYS A 111 1.57 11.80 10.48
N GLY A 112 0.80 10.71 10.49
CA GLY A 112 1.14 9.47 11.21
C GLY A 112 2.44 8.84 10.70
N ILE A 113 2.66 8.88 9.39
CA ILE A 113 3.90 8.45 8.74
C ILE A 113 5.08 9.31 9.21
N ASP A 114 4.95 10.63 9.16
CA ASP A 114 6.01 11.58 9.53
C ASP A 114 6.34 11.50 11.02
N ASP A 115 5.33 11.42 11.89
CA ASP A 115 5.51 11.22 13.33
C ASP A 115 6.26 9.91 13.61
N THR A 116 5.93 8.83 12.89
CA THR A 116 6.63 7.54 13.03
C THR A 116 8.08 7.63 12.55
N LEU A 117 8.32 8.21 11.37
CA LEU A 117 9.67 8.39 10.82
C LEU A 117 10.55 9.20 11.76
N THR A 118 10.03 10.30 12.32
CA THR A 118 10.76 11.15 13.29
C THR A 118 11.26 10.34 14.50
N LEU A 119 10.51 9.33 14.95
CA LEU A 119 10.90 8.49 16.10
C LEU A 119 11.97 7.44 15.75
N VAL A 120 12.08 7.04 14.49
CA VAL A 120 12.91 5.88 14.13
C VAL A 120 14.15 6.21 13.30
N GLU A 121 14.12 7.24 12.46
CA GLU A 121 15.22 7.54 11.53
C GLU A 121 16.59 7.72 12.19
N LYS A 122 16.61 8.29 13.39
CA LYS A 122 17.83 8.56 14.15
C LYS A 122 17.93 7.73 15.44
N ASN A 123 17.02 6.81 15.65
CA ASN A 123 17.00 5.98 16.84
C ASN A 123 18.02 4.84 16.72
N ARG A 124 19.13 4.94 17.46
CA ARG A 124 20.21 3.96 17.41
C ARG A 124 19.74 2.54 17.73
N ILE A 125 18.87 2.38 18.75
CA ILE A 125 18.37 1.06 19.14
C ILE A 125 17.57 0.43 17.99
N PHE A 126 16.76 1.23 17.29
CA PHE A 126 16.01 0.78 16.11
C PHE A 126 16.98 0.42 14.97
N LEU A 127 17.90 1.30 14.63
CA LEU A 127 18.85 1.09 13.54
C LEU A 127 19.72 -0.16 13.77
N ASP A 128 20.19 -0.39 14.98
CA ASP A 128 20.98 -1.59 15.36
C ASP A 128 20.16 -2.90 15.19
N ARG A 129 18.83 -2.82 15.23
CA ARG A 129 17.92 -3.98 15.06
C ARG A 129 17.49 -4.25 13.62
N VAL A 130 17.66 -3.30 12.72
CA VAL A 130 17.15 -3.41 11.33
C VAL A 130 18.24 -3.32 10.26
N GLN A 131 19.30 -2.55 10.52
CA GLN A 131 20.38 -2.37 9.56
C GLN A 131 21.29 -3.60 9.50
N ASN A 132 21.58 -4.03 8.27
CA ASN A 132 22.40 -5.19 7.99
C ASN A 132 21.86 -6.54 8.51
N ILE A 133 20.60 -6.59 8.93
CA ILE A 133 19.93 -7.80 9.43
C ILE A 133 19.10 -8.42 8.30
N CYS A 134 19.19 -9.75 8.14
CA CYS A 134 18.48 -10.53 7.12
C CYS A 134 18.65 -9.97 5.71
N LYS A 135 19.88 -9.68 5.32
CA LYS A 135 20.19 -9.23 3.96
C LYS A 135 19.86 -10.32 2.93
N ILE A 136 19.19 -9.91 1.88
CA ILE A 136 18.90 -10.74 0.72
C ILE A 136 19.39 -10.00 -0.52
N SER A 137 20.26 -10.64 -1.31
CA SER A 137 20.77 -10.06 -2.55
C SER A 137 19.68 -9.96 -3.62
N ALA A 138 19.87 -9.12 -4.63
CA ALA A 138 18.98 -9.05 -5.78
C ALA A 138 18.86 -10.40 -6.50
N GLU A 139 19.98 -11.13 -6.64
CA GLU A 139 20.02 -12.44 -7.26
C GLU A 139 19.19 -13.47 -6.49
N ASP A 140 19.40 -13.55 -5.16
CA ASP A 140 18.62 -14.46 -4.31
C ASP A 140 17.13 -14.08 -4.32
N ALA A 141 16.80 -12.78 -4.22
CA ALA A 141 15.44 -12.31 -4.24
C ALA A 141 14.70 -12.72 -5.53
N LEU A 142 15.36 -12.60 -6.68
CA LEU A 142 14.82 -13.06 -7.96
C LEU A 142 14.70 -14.58 -8.02
N SER A 143 15.72 -15.31 -7.55
CA SER A 143 15.73 -16.78 -7.52
C SER A 143 14.60 -17.35 -6.65
N TYR A 144 14.32 -16.73 -5.51
CA TYR A 144 13.21 -17.11 -4.63
C TYR A 144 11.83 -16.61 -5.08
N GLY A 145 11.76 -15.85 -6.17
CA GLY A 145 10.52 -15.29 -6.69
C GLY A 145 9.93 -14.17 -5.83
N PHE A 146 10.76 -13.37 -5.19
CA PHE A 146 10.31 -12.20 -4.45
C PHE A 146 9.64 -11.19 -5.38
N THR A 147 8.65 -10.49 -4.86
CA THR A 147 7.93 -9.42 -5.55
C THR A 147 7.67 -8.24 -4.61
N GLY A 148 7.18 -7.13 -5.17
CA GLY A 148 6.75 -5.97 -4.41
C GLY A 148 7.85 -5.35 -3.54
N PRO A 149 7.51 -4.81 -2.36
CA PRO A 149 8.45 -4.11 -1.49
C PRO A 149 9.67 -4.94 -1.07
N ASN A 150 9.53 -6.26 -0.95
CA ASN A 150 10.64 -7.13 -0.58
C ASN A 150 11.67 -7.26 -1.71
N LEU A 151 11.22 -7.32 -2.96
CA LEU A 151 12.10 -7.33 -4.13
C LEU A 151 12.76 -5.95 -4.32
N ARG A 152 11.97 -4.88 -4.23
CA ARG A 152 12.49 -3.52 -4.36
C ARG A 152 13.48 -3.15 -3.25
N ALA A 153 13.31 -3.65 -2.03
CA ALA A 153 14.29 -3.49 -0.97
C ALA A 153 15.67 -4.09 -1.32
N SER A 154 15.70 -5.16 -2.11
CA SER A 154 16.95 -5.78 -2.60
C SER A 154 17.56 -5.07 -3.82
N GLY A 155 17.08 -3.89 -4.18
CA GLY A 155 17.67 -3.07 -5.26
C GLY A 155 17.12 -3.35 -6.66
N VAL A 156 16.06 -4.16 -6.79
CA VAL A 156 15.45 -4.45 -8.09
C VAL A 156 14.28 -3.48 -8.32
N ASP A 157 14.43 -2.61 -9.31
CA ASP A 157 13.39 -1.67 -9.74
C ASP A 157 12.36 -2.42 -10.60
N TYR A 158 11.35 -2.98 -9.93
CA TYR A 158 10.27 -3.71 -10.59
C TYR A 158 8.92 -3.40 -9.93
N ASP A 159 8.03 -2.79 -10.69
CA ASP A 159 6.64 -2.53 -10.28
C ASP A 159 5.70 -2.67 -11.48
N LEU A 160 4.71 -3.56 -11.38
CA LEU A 160 3.74 -3.83 -12.45
C LEU A 160 2.96 -2.59 -12.89
N ARG A 161 2.83 -1.58 -12.03
CA ARG A 161 2.18 -0.31 -12.39
C ARG A 161 2.97 0.48 -13.44
N LYS A 162 4.30 0.29 -13.51
CA LYS A 162 5.21 0.91 -14.49
C LYS A 162 5.64 -0.07 -15.59
N ASP A 163 6.01 -1.31 -15.22
CA ASP A 163 6.56 -2.29 -16.17
C ASP A 163 5.48 -2.91 -17.07
N LYS A 164 4.26 -3.05 -16.57
CA LYS A 164 3.09 -3.54 -17.32
C LYS A 164 1.84 -2.78 -16.89
N PRO A 165 1.72 -1.50 -17.29
CA PRO A 165 0.65 -0.62 -16.82
C PRO A 165 -0.74 -1.20 -17.06
N TYR A 166 -1.64 -0.93 -16.11
CA TYR A 166 -3.06 -1.25 -16.16
C TYR A 166 -3.84 -0.10 -15.51
N TYR A 167 -5.12 0.04 -15.79
CA TYR A 167 -5.99 1.05 -15.18
C TYR A 167 -5.44 2.49 -15.19
N TYR A 168 -4.79 2.88 -16.30
CA TYR A 168 -4.21 4.21 -16.49
C TYR A 168 -3.05 4.56 -15.54
N TYR A 169 -2.38 3.57 -14.92
CA TYR A 169 -1.19 3.85 -14.12
C TYR A 169 -0.05 4.53 -14.89
N ASP A 170 -0.02 4.36 -16.21
CA ASP A 170 0.89 5.06 -17.13
C ASP A 170 0.62 6.57 -17.25
N SER A 171 -0.56 7.03 -16.86
CA SER A 171 -0.95 8.45 -16.85
C SER A 171 -0.68 9.17 -15.53
N PHE A 172 -0.30 8.43 -14.48
CA PHE A 172 0.00 9.00 -13.17
C PHE A 172 1.51 9.21 -12.99
N ASP A 173 1.86 10.36 -12.41
CA ASP A 173 3.24 10.66 -12.02
C ASP A 173 3.49 10.22 -10.57
N PHE A 174 4.26 9.16 -10.39
CA PHE A 174 4.68 8.64 -9.11
C PHE A 174 6.04 7.94 -9.23
N ASN A 175 6.79 7.88 -8.14
CA ASN A 175 8.07 7.22 -8.09
C ASN A 175 7.94 5.79 -7.54
N ILE A 176 8.91 4.94 -7.89
CA ILE A 176 9.04 3.61 -7.30
C ILE A 176 10.19 3.65 -6.30
N PRO A 177 9.91 3.56 -5.00
CA PRO A 177 10.96 3.48 -4.00
C PRO A 177 11.74 2.16 -4.11
N VAL A 178 13.07 2.26 -4.18
CA VAL A 178 13.98 1.12 -4.29
C VAL A 178 15.04 1.21 -3.20
N GLY A 179 15.28 0.11 -2.48
CA GLY A 179 16.34 -0.01 -1.50
C GLY A 179 17.68 -0.34 -2.16
N SER A 180 18.69 -0.55 -1.35
CA SER A 180 20.05 -0.85 -1.83
C SER A 180 20.72 -2.02 -1.11
N CYS A 181 20.34 -2.25 0.16
CA CYS A 181 21.01 -3.23 1.02
C CYS A 181 20.25 -4.56 1.12
N GLY A 182 18.97 -4.58 0.83
CA GLY A 182 18.12 -5.76 0.92
C GLY A 182 17.90 -6.26 2.35
N ASP A 183 18.08 -5.40 3.36
CA ASP A 183 17.92 -5.72 4.77
C ASP A 183 16.52 -5.35 5.32
N ILE A 184 16.31 -5.52 6.61
CA ILE A 184 15.02 -5.18 7.25
C ILE A 184 14.77 -3.67 7.15
N HIS A 185 15.81 -2.84 7.31
CA HIS A 185 15.71 -1.39 7.18
C HIS A 185 15.11 -1.01 5.83
N ASP A 186 15.69 -1.48 4.73
CA ASP A 186 15.21 -1.17 3.38
C ASP A 186 13.78 -1.69 3.14
N ARG A 187 13.46 -2.90 3.64
CA ARG A 187 12.09 -3.42 3.56
C ARG A 187 11.06 -2.58 4.29
N MET A 188 11.45 -1.92 5.38
CA MET A 188 10.56 -0.99 6.10
C MET A 188 10.46 0.35 5.38
N PHE A 189 11.59 0.95 5.00
CA PHE A 189 11.62 2.29 4.40
C PHE A 189 11.00 2.33 3.01
N VAL A 190 11.18 1.30 2.20
CA VAL A 190 10.46 1.17 0.91
C VAL A 190 8.95 1.28 1.13
N ARG A 191 8.39 0.62 2.15
CA ARG A 191 6.95 0.71 2.44
C ARG A 191 6.51 2.10 2.92
N PHE A 192 7.34 2.79 3.71
CA PHE A 192 7.04 4.18 4.10
C PHE A 192 6.95 5.10 2.88
N TYR A 193 7.92 4.99 1.97
CA TYR A 193 7.92 5.81 0.76
C TYR A 193 6.80 5.41 -0.20
N GLU A 194 6.48 4.13 -0.32
CA GLU A 194 5.35 3.68 -1.13
C GLU A 194 4.00 4.21 -0.61
N MET A 195 3.81 4.34 0.70
CA MET A 195 2.59 4.97 1.24
C MET A 195 2.47 6.45 0.84
N LYS A 196 3.61 7.16 0.75
CA LYS A 196 3.61 8.56 0.32
C LYS A 196 3.35 8.73 -1.17
N GLU A 197 3.77 7.77 -1.98
CA GLU A 197 3.53 7.75 -3.43
C GLU A 197 2.11 7.25 -3.80
N SER A 198 1.43 6.56 -2.88
CA SER A 198 0.07 6.05 -3.06
C SER A 198 -0.99 7.09 -2.82
#